data_8be8eabd15a21a04643671f2a3384804
#
_entry.id   8be8eabd15a21a04643671f2a3384804
#
_cell.length_a   1.000
_cell.length_b   1.000
_cell.length_c   1.000
_cell.angle_alpha   90.00
_cell.angle_beta   90.00
_cell.angle_gamma   90.00
#
_symmetry.space_group_name_H-M   'P 1'
#
loop_
_entity.id
_entity.type
_entity.pdbx_description
1 polymer ?
#
loop_
_entity_poly.entity_id
_entity_poly.type
_entity_poly.pdbx_seq_one_letter_code
_entity_poly.pdbx_strand_id
1 'polypeptide(L)' 'MVNKVILIGNLGKDPEIRQFENNSVANFSLATSETYVDKTGERKTLTEWHNISIWGKGAEIVEKYLKKGSKVYIEGKIT' A
#
# COMPACT_ATOMS: atom_id res chain seq x y z
N MET A 1 -23.45 -6.49 -1.26
CA MET A 1 -22.45 -5.76 -2.04
C MET A 1 -21.05 -6.07 -1.53
N VAL A 2 -20.08 -6.08 -2.43
CA VAL A 2 -18.70 -6.39 -2.07
C VAL A 2 -17.83 -5.15 -2.30
N ASN A 3 -17.02 -4.81 -1.31
CA ASN A 3 -16.00 -3.77 -1.45
C ASN A 3 -14.71 -4.32 -0.85
N LYS A 4 -13.91 -4.93 -1.70
CA LYS A 4 -12.68 -5.59 -1.27
C LYS A 4 -11.57 -5.31 -2.28
N VAL A 5 -10.41 -4.95 -1.76
CA VAL A 5 -9.22 -4.70 -2.57
C VAL A 5 -8.09 -5.55 -2.04
N ILE A 6 -7.36 -6.18 -2.95
CA ILE A 6 -6.15 -6.92 -2.63
C ILE A 6 -5.00 -6.30 -3.43
N LEU A 7 -3.96 -5.87 -2.72
CA LEU A 7 -2.80 -5.25 -3.33
C LEU A 7 -1.51 -5.91 -2.84
N ILE A 8 -0.60 -6.13 -3.76
CA ILE A 8 0.75 -6.58 -3.43
C ILE A 8 1.71 -5.59 -4.07
N GLY A 9 2.54 -4.98 -3.26
CA GLY A 9 3.46 -3.98 -3.77
C GLY A 9 4.48 -3.54 -2.74
N ASN A 10 5.14 -2.44 -3.05
CA ASN A 10 6.23 -1.92 -2.23
C ASN A 10 5.90 -0.50 -1.75
N LEU A 11 6.32 -0.20 -0.51
CA LEU A 11 6.18 1.15 0.03
C LEU A 11 7.11 2.12 -0.71
N GLY A 12 6.57 3.27 -1.11
CA GLY A 12 7.35 4.31 -1.77
C GLY A 12 8.11 5.21 -0.82
N LYS A 13 7.66 5.28 0.44
CA LYS A 13 8.26 6.07 1.51
C LYS A 13 8.07 5.36 2.83
N ASP A 14 8.76 5.83 3.87
CA ASP A 14 8.50 5.36 5.22
C ASP A 14 7.07 5.71 5.61
N PRO A 15 6.36 4.83 6.32
CA PRO A 15 5.00 5.12 6.79
C PRO A 15 4.97 6.33 7.71
N GLU A 16 3.92 7.14 7.58
CA GLU A 16 3.66 8.25 8.47
C GLU A 16 2.66 7.78 9.54
N ILE A 17 3.07 7.87 10.80
CA ILE A 17 2.25 7.42 11.93
C ILE A 17 1.70 8.63 12.65
N ARG A 18 0.38 8.64 12.87
CA ARG A 18 -0.30 9.66 13.67
C ARG A 18 -1.00 9.00 14.82
N GLN A 19 -0.84 9.59 16.00
CA GLN A 19 -1.50 9.10 17.21
C GLN A 19 -2.57 10.08 17.62
N PHE A 20 -3.75 9.53 17.89
CA PHE A 20 -4.88 10.26 18.47
C PHE A 20 -5.11 9.77 19.90
N GLU A 21 -5.97 10.43 20.64
CA GLU A 21 -6.22 10.11 22.03
C GLU A 21 -6.52 8.64 22.29
N ASN A 22 -7.34 8.02 21.44
CA ASN A 22 -7.77 6.62 21.62
C ASN A 22 -7.37 5.70 20.48
N ASN A 23 -6.58 6.19 19.53
CA ASN A 23 -6.28 5.38 18.33
C ASN A 23 -5.06 5.91 17.61
N SER A 24 -4.54 5.10 16.70
CA SER A 24 -3.46 5.51 15.82
C SER A 24 -3.75 5.10 14.39
N VAL A 25 -3.14 5.80 13.44
CA VAL A 25 -3.26 5.50 12.02
C VAL A 25 -1.88 5.55 11.37
N ALA A 26 -1.62 4.58 10.49
CA ALA A 26 -0.44 4.57 9.64
C ALA A 26 -0.88 4.86 8.21
N ASN A 27 -0.25 5.85 7.59
CA ASN A 27 -0.50 6.21 6.21
C ASN A 27 0.76 5.98 5.38
N PHE A 28 0.61 5.35 4.25
CA PHE A 28 1.72 5.15 3.33
C PHE A 28 1.24 5.00 1.90
N SER A 29 2.16 5.19 0.96
CA SER A 29 1.91 4.98 -0.46
C SER A 29 2.44 3.62 -0.86
N LEU A 30 1.63 2.86 -1.57
CA LEU A 30 1.98 1.53 -2.06
C LEU A 30 2.03 1.56 -3.58
N ALA A 31 3.15 1.13 -4.14
CA ALA A 31 3.32 1.01 -5.58
C ALA A 31 3.01 -0.42 -6.01
N THR A 32 2.07 -0.57 -6.94
CA THR A 32 1.83 -1.83 -7.63
C THR A 32 2.26 -1.69 -9.07
N SER A 33 2.90 -2.71 -9.63
CA SER A 33 3.41 -2.66 -11.00
C SER A 33 2.91 -3.84 -11.81
N GLU A 34 2.53 -3.56 -13.05
CA GLU A 34 2.16 -4.57 -14.02
C GLU A 34 3.04 -4.44 -15.24
N THR A 35 3.45 -5.57 -15.78
CA THR A 35 4.21 -5.61 -17.02
C THR A 35 3.32 -6.17 -18.12
N TYR A 36 3.26 -5.47 -19.24
CA TYR A 36 2.48 -5.91 -20.39
C TYR A 36 3.28 -5.71 -21.68
N VAL A 37 2.86 -6.41 -22.74
CA VAL A 37 3.45 -6.28 -24.07
C VAL A 37 2.46 -5.48 -24.91
N ASP A 38 2.94 -4.39 -25.51
CA ASP A 38 2.10 -3.56 -26.36
C ASP A 38 1.94 -4.16 -27.77
N LYS A 39 1.22 -3.45 -28.63
CA LYS A 39 0.94 -3.91 -30.00
C LYS A 39 2.19 -4.04 -30.86
N THR A 40 3.27 -3.35 -30.51
CA THR A 40 4.54 -3.39 -31.26
C THR A 40 5.48 -4.46 -30.75
N GLY A 41 5.09 -5.23 -29.73
CA GLY A 41 5.92 -6.24 -29.10
C GLY A 41 6.87 -5.73 -28.04
N GLU A 42 6.78 -4.46 -27.68
CA GLU A 42 7.59 -3.90 -26.59
C GLU A 42 6.99 -4.22 -25.23
N ARG A 43 7.89 -4.57 -24.31
CA ARG A 43 7.50 -4.80 -22.92
C ARG A 43 7.46 -3.45 -22.18
N LYS A 44 6.33 -3.16 -21.56
CA LYS A 44 6.11 -1.93 -20.78
C LYS A 44 5.68 -2.23 -19.37
N THR A 45 6.04 -1.34 -18.46
CA THR A 45 5.66 -1.45 -17.06
C THR A 45 4.74 -0.28 -16.70
N LEU A 46 3.60 -0.61 -16.09
CA LEU A 46 2.66 0.37 -15.57
C LEU A 46 2.71 0.31 -14.06
N THR A 47 2.98 1.46 -13.44
CA THR A 47 3.02 1.58 -11.99
C THR A 47 1.86 2.43 -11.50
N GLU A 48 1.13 1.92 -10.53
CA GLU A 48 0.04 2.63 -9.88
C GLU A 48 0.37 2.88 -8.42
N TRP A 49 0.04 4.07 -7.93
CA TRP A 49 0.25 4.45 -6.54
C TRP A 49 -1.06 4.45 -5.80
N HIS A 50 -1.08 3.77 -4.66
CA HIS A 50 -2.26 3.67 -3.81
C HIS A 50 -1.98 4.28 -2.46
N ASN A 51 -2.92 5.06 -1.94
CA ASN A 51 -2.84 5.60 -0.59
C ASN A 51 -3.48 4.62 0.37
N ILE A 52 -2.72 4.18 1.36
CA ILE A 52 -3.15 3.17 2.32
C ILE A 52 -3.23 3.81 3.70
N SER A 53 -4.33 3.53 4.40
CA SER A 53 -4.50 3.91 5.81
C SER A 53 -4.82 2.67 6.63
N ILE A 54 -4.08 2.46 7.70
CA ILE A 54 -4.27 1.32 8.60
C ILE A 54 -4.45 1.86 10.01
N TRP A 55 -5.56 1.50 10.65
CA TRP A 55 -5.93 1.99 11.96
C TRP A 55 -5.68 0.97 13.06
N GLY A 56 -5.51 1.44 14.29
CA GLY A 56 -5.43 0.61 15.49
C GLY A 56 -4.16 -0.22 15.58
N LYS A 57 -4.31 -1.48 15.93
CA LYS A 57 -3.18 -2.40 16.09
C LYS A 57 -2.39 -2.61 14.80
N GLY A 58 -3.05 -2.53 13.67
CA GLY A 58 -2.39 -2.61 12.37
C GLY A 58 -1.38 -1.48 12.17
N ALA A 59 -1.70 -0.28 12.67
CA ALA A 59 -0.79 0.86 12.61
C ALA A 59 0.49 0.61 13.42
N GLU A 60 0.37 -0.04 14.57
CA GLU A 60 1.53 -0.39 15.40
C GLU A 60 2.44 -1.39 14.69
N ILE A 61 1.87 -2.35 13.99
CA ILE A 61 2.63 -3.34 13.21
C ILE A 61 3.37 -2.65 12.07
N VAL A 62 2.71 -1.73 11.38
CA VAL A 62 3.33 -0.95 10.31
C VAL A 62 4.51 -0.14 10.83
N GLU A 63 4.34 0.52 11.96
CA GLU A 63 5.40 1.31 12.59
C GLU A 63 6.64 0.48 12.90
N LYS A 64 6.44 -0.74 13.40
CA LYS A 64 7.53 -1.62 13.80
C LYS A 64 8.26 -2.27 12.65
N TYR A 65 7.55 -2.69 11.61
CA TYR A 65 8.09 -3.63 10.64
C TYR A 65 8.20 -3.09 9.22
N LEU A 66 7.48 -2.03 8.88
CA LEU A 66 7.46 -1.52 7.51
C LEU A 66 8.27 -0.24 7.35
N LYS A 67 8.94 -0.15 6.23
CA LYS A 67 9.76 1.01 5.85
C LYS A 67 9.75 1.17 4.35
N LYS A 68 10.32 2.27 3.86
CA LYS A 68 10.49 2.51 2.43
C LYS A 68 11.09 1.27 1.76
N GLY A 69 10.46 0.81 0.69
CA GLY A 69 10.91 -0.35 -0.07
C GLY A 69 10.37 -1.70 0.40
N SER A 70 9.75 -1.77 1.58
CA SER A 70 9.16 -3.02 2.06
C SER A 70 8.09 -3.53 1.11
N LYS A 71 8.10 -4.83 0.85
CA LYS A 71 7.08 -5.50 0.04
C LYS A 71 5.99 -6.04 0.95
N VAL A 72 4.74 -5.72 0.64
CA VAL A 72 3.61 -6.12 1.49
C VAL A 72 2.42 -6.60 0.68
N TYR A 73 1.61 -7.43 1.32
CA TYR A 73 0.29 -7.83 0.87
C TYR A 73 -0.73 -7.07 1.69
N ILE A 74 -1.63 -6.38 1.01
CA ILE A 74 -2.67 -5.58 1.64
C ILE A 74 -4.03 -6.10 1.22
N GLU A 75 -4.92 -6.29 2.18
CA GLU A 75 -6.31 -6.63 1.94
C GLU A 75 -7.16 -5.62 2.70
N GLY A 76 -8.08 -4.99 2.01
CA GLY A 76 -8.90 -3.95 2.61
C GLY A 76 -10.07 -3.56 1.74
N LYS A 77 -10.53 -2.33 1.92
CA LYS A 77 -11.64 -1.77 1.16
C LYS A 77 -11.30 -0.38 0.63
N ILE A 78 -12.00 0.03 -0.39
CA ILE A 78 -11.89 1.39 -0.93
C ILE A 78 -12.79 2.31 -0.09
N THR A 79 -12.25 3.40 0.37
CA THR A 79 -13.01 4.42 1.12
C THR A 79 -12.98 5.77 0.42
#